data_f25b0d39f96b9b34847d0c83bf008541
#
_entry.id   f25b0d39f96b9b34847d0c83bf008541
#
_cell.length_a   1.000
_cell.length_b   1.000
_cell.length_c   1.000
_cell.angle_alpha   90.00
_cell.angle_beta   90.00
_cell.angle_gamma   90.00
#
_symmetry.space_group_name_H-M   'P 1'
#
loop_
_entity.id
_entity.type
_entity.pdbx_description
1 polymer ?
#
loop_
_entity_poly.entity_id
_entity_poly.type
_entity_poly.pdbx_seq_one_letter_code
_entity_poly.pdbx_strand_id
1 'polypeptide(L)'
;MERGMCDLSRENRIYDDQEFFDRYARMERSRLGLEGAGEWHQFRRMFPELTGKRVLDLGCGYGWHCGYAARMGASKVLGIDLSEKMIDRARMENREPEITYRVCGLEEYEYPEEAFDCVISNLALHYIRDLKEVYRKVWRTLKQGGVFLMNIEHPTFTAGVGQDWIYGEDGTPLYWPVDRYFEPGERLTRFLGREVKKEHHTLTQILSGLLETGFTLETVEEAMPPEEMMDLPGMRDELRRPMMLLVRGDKKERRL
;
A
#
# COMPACT_ATOMS: atom_id res chain seq x y z
N MET A 1 4.85 -35.51 -2.26
CA MET A 1 5.71 -34.42 -2.80
C MET A 1 4.99 -33.09 -2.61
N GLU A 2 4.90 -32.66 -1.35
CA GLU A 2 4.28 -31.39 -0.92
C GLU A 2 5.34 -30.55 -0.20
N ARG A 3 6.25 -29.98 -0.96
CA ARG A 3 7.19 -28.97 -0.44
C ARG A 3 7.33 -27.91 -1.52
N GLY A 4 6.60 -26.83 -1.41
CA GLY A 4 6.76 -25.70 -2.33
C GLY A 4 5.82 -24.52 -2.15
N MET A 5 4.80 -24.56 -1.31
CA MET A 5 3.81 -23.47 -1.20
C MET A 5 3.76 -22.74 0.15
N CYS A 6 4.63 -23.08 1.09
CA CYS A 6 4.53 -22.58 2.49
C CYS A 6 5.63 -21.60 2.91
N ASP A 7 6.57 -21.23 2.06
CA ASP A 7 7.78 -20.49 2.52
C ASP A 7 7.77 -18.99 2.21
N LEU A 8 7.10 -18.54 1.15
CA LEU A 8 7.05 -17.10 0.79
C LEU A 8 6.25 -16.25 1.78
N SER A 9 5.23 -16.81 2.44
CA SER A 9 4.44 -16.11 3.44
C SER A 9 5.20 -15.86 4.76
N ARG A 10 6.22 -16.65 5.07
CA ARG A 10 7.01 -16.49 6.30
C ARG A 10 8.08 -15.41 6.18
N GLU A 11 8.64 -15.17 5.00
CA GLU A 11 9.71 -14.18 4.79
C GLU A 11 9.21 -12.74 4.92
N ASN A 12 7.93 -12.48 4.64
CA ASN A 12 7.33 -11.15 4.74
C ASN A 12 6.73 -10.81 6.12
N ARG A 13 6.97 -11.64 7.15
CA ARG A 13 6.51 -11.38 8.53
C ARG A 13 7.45 -10.46 9.32
N ILE A 14 8.21 -9.61 8.65
CA ILE A 14 9.15 -8.72 9.32
C ILE A 14 8.47 -7.80 10.33
N TYR A 15 7.20 -7.45 10.10
CA TYR A 15 6.39 -6.65 11.01
C TYR A 15 6.00 -7.38 12.31
N ASP A 16 6.24 -8.69 12.41
CA ASP A 16 6.11 -9.47 13.66
C ASP A 16 7.43 -9.52 14.46
N ASP A 17 8.58 -9.08 13.88
CA ASP A 17 9.82 -8.89 14.64
C ASP A 17 9.64 -7.74 15.64
N GLN A 18 9.96 -7.97 16.92
CA GLN A 18 9.71 -6.99 17.99
C GLN A 18 10.49 -5.70 17.78
N GLU A 19 11.78 -5.81 17.44
CA GLU A 19 12.63 -4.63 17.28
C GLU A 19 12.19 -3.79 16.07
N PHE A 20 11.83 -4.45 14.96
CA PHE A 20 11.30 -3.78 13.79
C PHE A 20 9.97 -3.08 14.09
N PHE A 21 9.05 -3.78 14.76
CA PHE A 21 7.76 -3.23 15.17
C PHE A 21 7.90 -1.99 16.07
N ASP A 22 8.83 -2.04 17.04
CA ASP A 22 9.08 -0.92 17.95
C ASP A 22 9.69 0.29 17.21
N ARG A 23 10.54 0.05 16.21
CA ARG A 23 11.09 1.11 15.36
C ARG A 23 10.02 1.69 14.44
N TYR A 24 9.18 0.84 13.86
CA TYR A 24 8.04 1.25 13.04
C TYR A 24 7.08 2.14 13.84
N ALA A 25 6.76 1.77 15.08
CA ALA A 25 5.90 2.54 15.97
C ALA A 25 6.42 3.96 16.28
N ARG A 26 7.74 4.21 16.13
CA ARG A 26 8.35 5.53 16.36
C ARG A 26 8.31 6.45 15.14
N MET A 27 8.00 5.94 13.95
CA MET A 27 7.87 6.77 12.76
C MET A 27 6.75 7.81 12.94
N GLU A 28 6.93 9.00 12.36
CA GLU A 28 5.94 10.08 12.42
C GLU A 28 4.56 9.62 11.94
N ARG A 29 4.53 8.92 10.79
CA ARG A 29 3.32 8.27 10.26
C ARG A 29 2.65 7.34 11.29
N SER A 30 3.44 6.53 12.01
CA SER A 30 2.90 5.58 12.99
C SER A 30 2.36 6.26 14.25
N ARG A 31 2.88 7.44 14.59
CA ARG A 31 2.47 8.23 15.76
C ARG A 31 1.25 9.09 15.48
N LEU A 32 1.15 9.68 14.29
CA LEU A 32 0.12 10.63 13.90
C LEU A 32 -0.96 10.00 13.01
N GLY A 33 -0.79 8.73 12.60
CA GLY A 33 -1.72 8.05 11.70
C GLY A 33 -1.82 8.73 10.33
N LEU A 34 -3.03 8.88 9.81
CA LEU A 34 -3.25 9.47 8.49
C LEU A 34 -2.74 10.92 8.39
N GLU A 35 -2.83 11.69 9.45
CA GLU A 35 -2.33 13.09 9.45
C GLU A 35 -0.79 13.18 9.38
N GLY A 36 -0.08 12.11 9.77
CA GLY A 36 1.38 11.98 9.61
C GLY A 36 1.80 11.39 8.26
N ALA A 37 0.86 11.04 7.39
CA ALA A 37 1.11 10.47 6.07
C ALA A 37 1.12 11.58 5.00
N GLY A 38 2.31 11.88 4.45
CA GLY A 38 2.48 13.00 3.51
C GLY A 38 1.60 12.91 2.26
N GLU A 39 1.24 11.70 1.83
CA GLU A 39 0.37 11.47 0.68
C GLU A 39 -1.12 11.54 1.02
N TRP A 40 -1.50 11.59 2.30
CA TRP A 40 -2.90 11.47 2.70
C TRP A 40 -3.80 12.56 2.11
N HIS A 41 -3.33 13.79 2.01
CA HIS A 41 -4.10 14.90 1.44
C HIS A 41 -4.48 14.67 -0.03
N GLN A 42 -3.66 13.93 -0.79
CA GLN A 42 -3.96 13.51 -2.18
C GLN A 42 -4.82 12.26 -2.17
N PHE A 43 -4.41 11.21 -1.45
CA PHE A 43 -5.09 9.92 -1.45
C PHE A 43 -6.53 10.01 -0.95
N ARG A 44 -6.80 10.85 0.05
CA ARG A 44 -8.14 11.08 0.58
C ARG A 44 -9.13 11.59 -0.47
N ARG A 45 -8.68 12.38 -1.44
CA ARG A 45 -9.55 12.91 -2.52
C ARG A 45 -10.00 11.83 -3.52
N MET A 46 -9.31 10.71 -3.55
CA MET A 46 -9.62 9.61 -4.46
C MET A 46 -10.75 8.71 -3.94
N PHE A 47 -11.10 8.82 -2.65
CA PHE A 47 -12.13 7.98 -2.06
C PHE A 47 -13.51 8.29 -2.65
N PRO A 48 -14.34 7.26 -2.94
CA PRO A 48 -15.74 7.46 -3.27
C PRO A 48 -16.54 7.82 -2.01
N GLU A 49 -17.83 8.16 -2.18
CA GLU A 49 -18.76 8.20 -1.07
C GLU A 49 -18.85 6.81 -0.41
N LEU A 50 -18.63 6.73 0.91
CA LEU A 50 -18.55 5.49 1.65
C LEU A 50 -19.79 5.14 2.47
N THR A 51 -20.76 6.05 2.61
CA THR A 51 -21.99 5.82 3.36
C THR A 51 -22.71 4.54 2.88
N GLY A 52 -22.91 3.60 3.81
CA GLY A 52 -23.55 2.31 3.53
C GLY A 52 -22.70 1.30 2.73
N LYS A 53 -21.48 1.64 2.36
CA LYS A 53 -20.60 0.82 1.54
C LYS A 53 -19.90 -0.28 2.35
N ARG A 54 -19.51 -1.35 1.65
CA ARG A 54 -18.65 -2.40 2.19
C ARG A 54 -17.23 -2.21 1.67
N VAL A 55 -16.27 -2.13 2.59
CA VAL A 55 -14.87 -1.80 2.30
C VAL A 55 -13.96 -2.96 2.68
N LEU A 56 -12.96 -3.25 1.84
CA LEU A 56 -11.87 -4.18 2.10
C LEU A 56 -10.56 -3.38 2.08
N ASP A 57 -9.74 -3.51 3.14
CA ASP A 57 -8.41 -2.91 3.25
C ASP A 57 -7.34 -4.01 3.23
N LEU A 58 -6.55 -4.05 2.17
CA LEU A 58 -5.53 -5.05 1.88
C LEU A 58 -4.16 -4.58 2.40
N GLY A 59 -3.62 -5.27 3.43
CA GLY A 59 -2.43 -4.83 4.14
C GLY A 59 -2.72 -3.63 5.02
N CYS A 60 -3.75 -3.76 5.88
CA CYS A 60 -4.32 -2.64 6.61
C CYS A 60 -3.42 -2.05 7.70
N GLY A 61 -2.33 -2.74 8.07
CA GLY A 61 -1.43 -2.30 9.13
C GLY A 61 -2.17 -1.99 10.43
N TYR A 62 -2.00 -0.76 10.95
CA TYR A 62 -2.69 -0.29 12.17
C TYR A 62 -4.18 0.06 11.95
N GLY A 63 -4.73 -0.18 10.75
CA GLY A 63 -6.15 -0.01 10.46
C GLY A 63 -6.63 1.43 10.28
N TRP A 64 -5.74 2.37 9.97
CA TRP A 64 -6.13 3.78 9.84
C TRP A 64 -7.15 4.03 8.72
N HIS A 65 -6.99 3.36 7.58
CA HIS A 65 -7.97 3.48 6.49
C HIS A 65 -9.27 2.77 6.83
N CYS A 66 -9.22 1.67 7.61
CA CYS A 66 -10.41 1.02 8.14
C CYS A 66 -11.20 1.97 9.05
N GLY A 67 -10.51 2.62 10.00
CA GLY A 67 -11.13 3.61 10.88
C GLY A 67 -11.67 4.82 10.11
N TYR A 68 -10.92 5.32 9.12
CA TYR A 68 -11.41 6.38 8.24
C TYR A 68 -12.69 5.96 7.51
N ALA A 69 -12.72 4.78 6.90
CA ALA A 69 -13.87 4.28 6.17
C ALA A 69 -15.12 4.13 7.08
N ALA A 70 -14.96 3.61 8.29
CA ALA A 70 -16.04 3.50 9.26
C ALA A 70 -16.59 4.88 9.65
N ARG A 71 -15.70 5.84 9.96
CA ARG A 71 -16.11 7.24 10.29
C ARG A 71 -16.77 7.96 9.12
N MET A 72 -16.49 7.57 7.86
CA MET A 72 -17.17 8.04 6.64
C MET A 72 -18.45 7.27 6.34
N GLY A 73 -18.98 6.47 7.29
CA GLY A 73 -20.28 5.83 7.20
C GLY A 73 -20.30 4.49 6.46
N ALA A 74 -19.15 3.85 6.25
CA ALA A 74 -19.12 2.50 5.70
C ALA A 74 -19.91 1.54 6.60
N SER A 75 -20.75 0.69 5.99
CA SER A 75 -21.60 -0.25 6.74
C SER A 75 -20.86 -1.48 7.24
N LYS A 76 -19.76 -1.83 6.57
CA LYS A 76 -18.84 -2.92 6.95
C LYS A 76 -17.45 -2.62 6.41
N VAL A 77 -16.44 -2.84 7.23
CA VAL A 77 -15.04 -2.73 6.86
C VAL A 77 -14.32 -4.01 7.26
N LEU A 78 -13.61 -4.61 6.33
CA LEU A 78 -12.71 -5.73 6.60
C LEU A 78 -11.27 -5.28 6.36
N GLY A 79 -10.46 -5.26 7.40
CA GLY A 79 -9.02 -5.09 7.29
C GLY A 79 -8.31 -6.44 7.35
N ILE A 80 -7.41 -6.70 6.41
CA ILE A 80 -6.54 -7.87 6.46
C ILE A 80 -5.07 -7.44 6.45
N ASP A 81 -4.25 -8.14 7.22
CA ASP A 81 -2.80 -7.97 7.25
C ASP A 81 -2.14 -9.30 7.58
N LEU A 82 -0.94 -9.53 7.08
CA LEU A 82 -0.17 -10.76 7.34
C LEU A 82 0.37 -10.80 8.78
N SER A 83 0.64 -9.63 9.37
CA SER A 83 1.22 -9.48 10.70
C SER A 83 0.15 -9.51 11.79
N GLU A 84 0.32 -10.43 12.74
CA GLU A 84 -0.52 -10.52 13.93
C GLU A 84 -0.38 -9.26 14.81
N LYS A 85 0.84 -8.73 14.97
CA LYS A 85 1.08 -7.51 15.74
C LYS A 85 0.41 -6.28 15.12
N MET A 86 0.41 -6.17 13.79
CA MET A 86 -0.30 -5.10 13.10
C MET A 86 -1.80 -5.19 13.36
N ILE A 87 -2.39 -6.37 13.23
CA ILE A 87 -3.82 -6.58 13.48
C ILE A 87 -4.19 -6.33 14.95
N ASP A 88 -3.36 -6.75 15.90
CA ASP A 88 -3.62 -6.49 17.32
C ASP A 88 -3.58 -4.98 17.61
N ARG A 89 -2.64 -4.26 17.01
CA ARG A 89 -2.58 -2.80 17.11
C ARG A 89 -3.80 -2.14 16.46
N ALA A 90 -4.22 -2.61 15.29
CA ALA A 90 -5.42 -2.11 14.61
C ALA A 90 -6.69 -2.26 15.47
N ARG A 91 -6.87 -3.41 16.11
CA ARG A 91 -7.98 -3.68 17.03
C ARG A 91 -7.99 -2.78 18.26
N MET A 92 -6.81 -2.33 18.70
CA MET A 92 -6.71 -1.41 19.84
C MET A 92 -7.00 0.04 19.45
N GLU A 93 -6.61 0.47 18.26
CA GLU A 93 -6.71 1.86 17.83
C GLU A 93 -8.02 2.22 17.13
N ASN A 94 -8.59 1.28 16.35
CA ASN A 94 -9.80 1.51 15.57
C ASN A 94 -10.85 0.46 15.96
N ARG A 95 -11.77 0.85 16.86
CA ARG A 95 -12.72 -0.06 17.53
C ARG A 95 -14.16 0.12 17.06
N GLU A 96 -14.36 0.84 15.97
CA GLU A 96 -15.68 1.04 15.39
C GLU A 96 -16.34 -0.34 15.10
N PRO A 97 -17.63 -0.54 15.50
CA PRO A 97 -18.29 -1.86 15.44
C PRO A 97 -18.44 -2.39 14.00
N GLU A 98 -18.35 -1.52 13.01
CA GLU A 98 -18.41 -1.87 11.60
C GLU A 98 -17.13 -2.57 11.12
N ILE A 99 -16.02 -2.49 11.88
CA ILE A 99 -14.71 -2.99 11.47
C ILE A 99 -14.49 -4.41 11.97
N THR A 100 -14.03 -5.26 11.07
CA THR A 100 -13.51 -6.60 11.39
C THR A 100 -12.08 -6.70 10.90
N TYR A 101 -11.19 -7.27 11.71
CA TYR A 101 -9.79 -7.50 11.35
C TYR A 101 -9.48 -9.00 11.27
N ARG A 102 -8.69 -9.38 10.27
CA ARG A 102 -8.23 -10.77 10.08
C ARG A 102 -6.73 -10.82 9.78
N VAL A 103 -6.01 -11.71 10.46
CA VAL A 103 -4.64 -12.06 10.09
C VAL A 103 -4.71 -12.94 8.84
N CYS A 104 -4.30 -12.41 7.70
CA CYS A 104 -4.35 -13.10 6.41
C CYS A 104 -3.47 -12.37 5.39
N GLY A 105 -2.67 -13.13 4.62
CA GLY A 105 -1.94 -12.58 3.49
C GLY A 105 -2.86 -12.18 2.34
N LEU A 106 -2.46 -11.17 1.57
CA LEU A 106 -3.23 -10.71 0.41
C LEU A 106 -3.41 -11.81 -0.65
N GLU A 107 -2.38 -12.63 -0.84
CA GLU A 107 -2.39 -13.70 -1.83
C GLU A 107 -3.23 -14.90 -1.39
N GLU A 108 -3.40 -15.10 -0.07
CA GLU A 108 -4.13 -16.21 0.55
C GLU A 108 -5.62 -15.91 0.76
N TYR A 109 -6.01 -14.63 0.75
CA TYR A 109 -7.40 -14.23 0.94
C TYR A 109 -8.29 -14.74 -0.21
N GLU A 110 -9.46 -15.28 0.11
CA GLU A 110 -10.34 -15.97 -0.86
C GLU A 110 -11.06 -15.03 -1.84
N TYR A 111 -11.17 -13.74 -1.54
CA TYR A 111 -11.83 -12.72 -2.36
C TYR A 111 -13.22 -13.13 -2.85
N PRO A 112 -14.26 -13.09 -2.00
CA PRO A 112 -15.62 -13.43 -2.41
C PRO A 112 -16.11 -12.53 -3.54
N GLU A 113 -16.86 -13.09 -4.50
CA GLU A 113 -17.32 -12.36 -5.68
C GLU A 113 -18.30 -11.24 -5.31
N GLU A 114 -18.16 -10.09 -5.97
CA GLU A 114 -19.04 -8.91 -5.85
C GLU A 114 -19.41 -8.55 -4.39
N ALA A 115 -18.45 -8.67 -3.49
CA ALA A 115 -18.66 -8.52 -2.06
C ALA A 115 -18.42 -7.10 -1.55
N PHE A 116 -17.58 -6.30 -2.23
CA PHE A 116 -17.15 -5.00 -1.77
C PHE A 116 -17.46 -3.88 -2.76
N ASP A 117 -17.76 -2.72 -2.23
CA ASP A 117 -17.98 -1.49 -3.00
C ASP A 117 -16.67 -0.71 -3.19
N CYS A 118 -15.72 -0.86 -2.24
CA CYS A 118 -14.42 -0.24 -2.29
C CYS A 118 -13.35 -1.22 -1.77
N VAL A 119 -12.24 -1.32 -2.48
CA VAL A 119 -11.03 -2.03 -2.02
C VAL A 119 -9.91 -1.00 -1.90
N ILE A 120 -9.18 -1.03 -0.80
CA ILE A 120 -8.04 -0.16 -0.53
C ILE A 120 -6.79 -1.04 -0.41
N SER A 121 -5.66 -0.58 -0.92
CA SER A 121 -4.35 -1.12 -0.57
C SER A 121 -3.35 0.02 -0.48
N ASN A 122 -2.86 0.27 0.74
CA ASN A 122 -1.92 1.35 0.99
C ASN A 122 -0.58 0.80 1.44
N LEU A 123 0.44 0.97 0.60
CA LEU A 123 1.82 0.56 0.85
C LEU A 123 1.99 -0.94 1.21
N ALA A 124 1.23 -1.82 0.54
CA ALA A 124 1.32 -3.26 0.71
C ALA A 124 1.69 -4.01 -0.59
N LEU A 125 1.30 -3.49 -1.76
CA LEU A 125 1.44 -4.22 -3.02
C LEU A 125 2.88 -4.34 -3.54
N HIS A 126 3.80 -3.52 -3.06
CA HIS A 126 5.23 -3.67 -3.38
C HIS A 126 5.91 -4.85 -2.65
N TYR A 127 5.17 -5.62 -1.86
CA TYR A 127 5.59 -6.92 -1.35
C TYR A 127 5.08 -8.10 -2.18
N ILE A 128 4.28 -7.84 -3.22
CA ILE A 128 3.59 -8.85 -4.01
C ILE A 128 4.28 -9.06 -5.35
N ARG A 129 4.65 -10.30 -5.63
CA ARG A 129 5.33 -10.66 -6.87
C ARG A 129 4.40 -10.65 -8.08
N ASP A 130 3.22 -11.23 -7.96
CA ASP A 130 2.21 -11.28 -9.03
C ASP A 130 1.09 -10.27 -8.81
N LEU A 131 1.37 -8.99 -9.13
CA LEU A 131 0.37 -7.93 -9.04
C LEU A 131 -0.86 -8.22 -9.90
N LYS A 132 -0.67 -8.83 -11.07
CA LYS A 132 -1.77 -9.08 -12.00
C LYS A 132 -2.78 -10.07 -11.43
N GLU A 133 -2.32 -11.07 -10.68
CA GLU A 133 -3.22 -11.99 -9.98
C GLU A 133 -4.00 -11.29 -8.87
N VAL A 134 -3.36 -10.43 -8.08
CA VAL A 134 -4.07 -9.62 -7.08
C VAL A 134 -5.09 -8.69 -7.73
N TYR A 135 -4.76 -8.05 -8.85
CA TYR A 135 -5.69 -7.20 -9.59
C TYR A 135 -6.94 -7.97 -10.07
N ARG A 136 -6.77 -9.21 -10.58
CA ARG A 136 -7.91 -10.07 -10.95
C ARG A 136 -8.78 -10.42 -9.74
N LYS A 137 -8.17 -10.74 -8.60
CA LYS A 137 -8.88 -11.02 -7.35
C LYS A 137 -9.65 -9.80 -6.85
N VAL A 138 -9.03 -8.61 -6.89
CA VAL A 138 -9.70 -7.35 -6.54
C VAL A 138 -10.84 -7.04 -7.52
N TRP A 139 -10.64 -7.21 -8.82
CA TRP A 139 -11.69 -7.02 -9.81
C TRP A 139 -12.89 -7.93 -9.55
N ARG A 140 -12.65 -9.22 -9.27
CA ARG A 140 -13.70 -10.19 -8.99
C ARG A 140 -14.49 -9.85 -7.73
N THR A 141 -13.82 -9.42 -6.67
CA THR A 141 -14.47 -9.12 -5.39
C THR A 141 -15.19 -7.77 -5.36
N LEU A 142 -14.82 -6.85 -6.24
CA LEU A 142 -15.55 -5.59 -6.40
C LEU A 142 -16.90 -5.82 -7.07
N LYS A 143 -17.92 -5.16 -6.54
CA LYS A 143 -19.21 -5.00 -7.21
C LYS A 143 -19.06 -4.16 -8.48
N GLN A 144 -20.07 -4.24 -9.36
CA GLN A 144 -20.16 -3.31 -10.48
C GLN A 144 -20.24 -1.86 -9.98
N GLY A 145 -19.45 -0.97 -10.56
CA GLY A 145 -19.28 0.41 -10.08
C GLY A 145 -18.39 0.55 -8.85
N GLY A 146 -17.78 -0.54 -8.40
CA GLY A 146 -16.84 -0.54 -7.28
C GLY A 146 -15.50 0.10 -7.62
N VAL A 147 -14.79 0.54 -6.60
CA VAL A 147 -13.55 1.32 -6.71
C VAL A 147 -12.38 0.58 -6.07
N PHE A 148 -11.24 0.56 -6.74
CA PHE A 148 -9.96 0.14 -6.19
C PHE A 148 -9.06 1.37 -5.98
N LEU A 149 -8.66 1.59 -4.74
CA LEU A 149 -7.71 2.63 -4.35
C LEU A 149 -6.38 2.00 -3.99
N MET A 150 -5.33 2.39 -4.67
CA MET A 150 -4.00 1.83 -4.49
C MET A 150 -2.98 2.94 -4.24
N ASN A 151 -2.16 2.75 -3.20
CA ASN A 151 -0.90 3.45 -2.99
C ASN A 151 0.21 2.41 -2.96
N ILE A 152 1.15 2.50 -3.89
CA ILE A 152 2.29 1.59 -4.01
C ILE A 152 3.59 2.39 -4.08
N GLU A 153 4.71 1.84 -3.60
CA GLU A 153 6.00 2.47 -3.83
C GLU A 153 6.23 2.67 -5.33
N HIS A 154 6.63 3.89 -5.70
CA HIS A 154 6.84 4.26 -7.10
C HIS A 154 7.99 3.45 -7.73
N PRO A 155 7.90 3.06 -9.01
CA PRO A 155 8.97 2.32 -9.68
C PRO A 155 10.33 3.00 -9.64
N THR A 156 10.40 4.32 -9.68
CA THR A 156 11.65 5.07 -9.49
C THR A 156 12.26 4.83 -8.10
N PHE A 157 11.42 4.67 -7.08
CA PHE A 157 11.85 4.41 -5.72
C PHE A 157 12.34 2.96 -5.56
N THR A 158 11.60 1.98 -6.08
CA THR A 158 11.97 0.57 -5.98
C THR A 158 13.11 0.15 -6.92
N ALA A 159 13.38 0.90 -8.00
CA ALA A 159 14.55 0.73 -8.85
C ALA A 159 15.82 1.39 -8.27
N GLY A 160 15.71 2.12 -7.17
CA GLY A 160 16.85 2.69 -6.47
C GLY A 160 17.72 1.60 -5.83
N VAL A 161 19.02 1.68 -6.02
CA VAL A 161 19.98 0.76 -5.40
C VAL A 161 20.00 1.01 -3.89
N GLY A 162 19.57 0.02 -3.11
CA GLY A 162 19.46 0.13 -1.65
C GLY A 162 18.36 1.05 -1.14
N GLN A 163 17.59 1.68 -2.02
CA GLN A 163 16.55 2.68 -1.69
C GLN A 163 17.07 3.80 -0.78
N ASP A 164 18.22 4.34 -1.12
CA ASP A 164 18.84 5.46 -0.40
C ASP A 164 19.45 6.46 -1.38
N TRP A 165 19.71 7.66 -0.89
CA TRP A 165 20.40 8.72 -1.62
C TRP A 165 21.89 8.39 -1.78
N ILE A 166 22.50 8.94 -2.83
CA ILE A 166 23.95 9.08 -2.86
C ILE A 166 24.28 10.39 -2.17
N TYR A 167 25.19 10.32 -1.20
CA TYR A 167 25.57 11.45 -0.36
C TYR A 167 26.94 12.02 -0.74
N GLY A 168 27.10 13.31 -0.60
CA GLY A 168 28.38 13.99 -0.64
C GLY A 168 29.22 13.72 0.62
N GLU A 169 30.47 14.17 0.60
CA GLU A 169 31.38 14.02 1.74
C GLU A 169 30.87 14.75 3.01
N ASP A 170 30.07 15.79 2.84
CA ASP A 170 29.42 16.57 3.90
C ASP A 170 28.09 15.97 4.40
N GLY A 171 27.68 14.82 3.86
CA GLY A 171 26.42 14.17 4.18
C GLY A 171 25.20 14.76 3.46
N THR A 172 25.39 15.68 2.50
CA THR A 172 24.29 16.24 1.70
C THR A 172 23.79 15.22 0.68
N PRO A 173 22.48 14.97 0.53
CA PRO A 173 21.94 14.11 -0.50
C PRO A 173 22.13 14.71 -1.90
N LEU A 174 22.94 14.07 -2.74
CA LEU A 174 23.32 14.56 -4.07
C LEU A 174 22.27 14.20 -5.11
N TYR A 175 21.95 12.92 -5.24
CA TYR A 175 20.95 12.41 -6.19
C TYR A 175 20.43 11.04 -5.76
N TRP A 176 19.27 10.68 -6.29
CA TRP A 176 18.67 9.35 -6.11
C TRP A 176 19.13 8.45 -7.25
N PRO A 177 19.79 7.32 -6.99
CA PRO A 177 20.24 6.42 -8.04
C PRO A 177 19.07 5.55 -8.55
N VAL A 178 18.90 5.47 -9.86
CA VAL A 178 17.97 4.55 -10.51
C VAL A 178 18.77 3.61 -11.40
N ASP A 179 18.65 2.31 -11.14
CA ASP A 179 19.32 1.26 -11.91
C ASP A 179 18.41 0.04 -12.09
N ARG A 180 18.63 -0.74 -13.13
CA ARG A 180 17.90 -1.97 -13.41
C ARG A 180 16.37 -1.81 -13.44
N TYR A 181 15.88 -0.65 -13.91
CA TYR A 181 14.47 -0.31 -13.95
C TYR A 181 13.62 -1.29 -14.78
N PHE A 182 14.16 -1.83 -15.86
CA PHE A 182 13.46 -2.78 -16.72
C PHE A 182 13.71 -4.25 -16.34
N GLU A 183 14.30 -4.49 -15.19
CA GLU A 183 14.46 -5.82 -14.61
C GLU A 183 13.51 -5.95 -13.39
N PRO A 184 12.25 -6.38 -13.57
CA PRO A 184 11.32 -6.55 -12.47
C PRO A 184 11.74 -7.71 -11.56
N GLY A 185 11.23 -7.72 -10.34
CA GLY A 185 11.43 -8.77 -9.36
C GLY A 185 12.03 -8.29 -8.05
N GLU A 186 12.55 -9.23 -7.27
CA GLU A 186 12.99 -9.00 -5.90
C GLU A 186 14.09 -7.93 -5.79
N ARG A 187 13.90 -7.06 -4.81
CA ARG A 187 14.89 -6.08 -4.33
C ARG A 187 15.09 -6.25 -2.83
N LEU A 188 16.34 -6.36 -2.44
CA LEU A 188 16.72 -6.34 -1.05
C LEU A 188 17.03 -4.90 -0.64
N THR A 189 16.27 -4.37 0.28
CA THR A 189 16.39 -2.99 0.74
C THR A 189 16.64 -2.93 2.24
N ARG A 190 17.13 -1.80 2.73
CA ARG A 190 17.31 -1.59 4.15
C ARG A 190 16.24 -0.63 4.68
N PHE A 191 15.32 -1.15 5.49
CA PHE A 191 14.26 -0.35 6.09
C PHE A 191 14.25 -0.55 7.61
N LEU A 192 14.27 0.54 8.37
CA LEU A 192 14.33 0.53 9.84
C LEU A 192 15.45 -0.35 10.40
N GLY A 193 16.59 -0.40 9.71
CA GLY A 193 17.78 -1.14 10.14
C GLY A 193 17.73 -2.66 9.91
N ARG A 194 16.71 -3.14 9.21
CA ARG A 194 16.58 -4.55 8.78
C ARG A 194 16.61 -4.65 7.27
N GLU A 195 17.05 -5.79 6.76
CA GLU A 195 16.86 -6.13 5.35
C GLU A 195 15.41 -6.52 5.11
N VAL A 196 14.80 -5.90 4.10
CA VAL A 196 13.42 -6.12 3.69
C VAL A 196 13.39 -6.45 2.22
N LYS A 197 12.73 -7.55 1.88
CA LYS A 197 12.47 -7.93 0.49
C LYS A 197 11.26 -7.18 -0.04
N LYS A 198 11.43 -6.55 -1.18
CA LYS A 198 10.36 -5.89 -1.92
C LYS A 198 10.38 -6.36 -3.37
N GLU A 199 9.28 -6.20 -4.06
CA GLU A 199 9.16 -6.51 -5.48
C GLU A 199 9.16 -5.21 -6.29
N HIS A 200 10.11 -5.08 -7.18
CA HIS A 200 10.12 -4.00 -8.16
C HIS A 200 9.22 -4.35 -9.34
N HIS A 201 8.34 -3.45 -9.68
CA HIS A 201 7.51 -3.49 -10.87
C HIS A 201 7.73 -2.22 -11.67
N THR A 202 7.76 -2.31 -12.99
CA THR A 202 7.80 -1.11 -13.84
C THR A 202 6.45 -0.39 -13.79
N LEU A 203 6.44 0.91 -14.12
CA LEU A 203 5.19 1.67 -14.24
C LEU A 203 4.22 1.02 -15.23
N THR A 204 4.75 0.46 -16.33
CA THR A 204 3.95 -0.29 -17.31
C THR A 204 3.27 -1.51 -16.66
N GLN A 205 3.99 -2.31 -15.87
CA GLN A 205 3.39 -3.48 -15.20
C GLN A 205 2.29 -3.08 -14.23
N ILE A 206 2.47 -1.98 -13.50
CA ILE A 206 1.48 -1.47 -12.54
C ILE A 206 0.23 -1.00 -13.27
N LEU A 207 0.35 -0.04 -14.19
CA LEU A 207 -0.78 0.61 -14.82
C LEU A 207 -1.45 -0.24 -15.90
N SER A 208 -0.64 -0.86 -16.78
CA SER A 208 -1.19 -1.75 -17.82
C SER A 208 -1.80 -3.01 -17.22
N GLY A 209 -1.27 -3.51 -16.09
CA GLY A 209 -1.86 -4.62 -15.35
C GLY A 209 -3.30 -4.35 -14.89
N LEU A 210 -3.57 -3.13 -14.41
CA LEU A 210 -4.93 -2.68 -14.06
C LEU A 210 -5.83 -2.57 -15.29
N LEU A 211 -5.36 -1.90 -16.36
CA LEU A 211 -6.10 -1.74 -17.61
C LEU A 211 -6.46 -3.08 -18.26
N GLU A 212 -5.50 -4.01 -18.34
CA GLU A 212 -5.71 -5.35 -18.90
C GLU A 212 -6.67 -6.20 -18.07
N THR A 213 -6.73 -5.96 -16.74
CA THR A 213 -7.70 -6.61 -15.87
C THR A 213 -9.11 -6.09 -16.10
N GLY A 214 -9.25 -4.86 -16.62
CA GLY A 214 -10.54 -4.26 -16.99
C GLY A 214 -10.84 -2.96 -16.23
N PHE A 215 -10.00 -2.52 -15.30
CA PHE A 215 -10.18 -1.26 -14.60
C PHE A 215 -10.13 -0.05 -15.55
N THR A 216 -10.97 0.92 -15.30
CA THR A 216 -10.83 2.27 -15.85
C THR A 216 -10.00 3.09 -14.86
N LEU A 217 -8.86 3.61 -15.28
CA LEU A 217 -8.05 4.49 -14.43
C LEU A 217 -8.70 5.88 -14.39
N GLU A 218 -9.18 6.27 -13.21
CA GLU A 218 -9.81 7.58 -12.99
C GLU A 218 -8.79 8.63 -12.54
N THR A 219 -7.80 8.20 -11.74
CA THR A 219 -6.76 9.08 -11.22
C THR A 219 -5.45 8.33 -11.11
N VAL A 220 -4.38 8.97 -11.54
CA VAL A 220 -2.99 8.54 -11.31
C VAL A 220 -2.24 9.77 -10.84
N GLU A 221 -1.70 9.73 -9.63
CA GLU A 221 -0.92 10.82 -9.04
C GLU A 221 0.37 10.28 -8.43
N GLU A 222 1.47 10.99 -8.62
CA GLU A 222 2.68 10.80 -7.83
C GLU A 222 2.53 11.57 -6.52
N ALA A 223 2.74 10.88 -5.39
CA ALA A 223 2.54 11.51 -4.10
C ALA A 223 3.63 12.55 -3.80
N MET A 224 3.20 13.69 -3.30
CA MET A 224 4.08 14.75 -2.80
C MET A 224 3.70 15.09 -1.36
N PRO A 225 4.68 15.36 -0.47
CA PRO A 225 4.35 15.88 0.85
C PRO A 225 3.68 17.26 0.74
N PRO A 226 2.72 17.58 1.62
CA PRO A 226 2.07 18.88 1.62
C PRO A 226 3.00 19.99 2.13
N GLU A 227 2.66 21.24 1.81
CA GLU A 227 3.50 22.40 2.13
C GLU A 227 3.81 22.50 3.63
N GLU A 228 2.86 22.15 4.48
CA GLU A 228 2.99 22.18 5.94
C GLU A 228 4.05 21.22 6.49
N MET A 229 4.47 20.22 5.71
CA MET A 229 5.50 19.28 6.09
C MET A 229 6.91 19.67 5.59
N MET A 230 7.04 20.71 4.75
CA MET A 230 8.32 21.06 4.11
C MET A 230 9.44 21.44 5.07
N ASP A 231 9.11 21.83 6.29
CA ASP A 231 10.11 22.18 7.31
C ASP A 231 10.54 20.96 8.14
N LEU A 232 9.93 19.79 7.95
CA LEU A 232 10.36 18.55 8.56
C LEU A 232 11.65 18.03 7.87
N PRO A 233 12.57 17.41 8.62
CA PRO A 233 13.81 16.89 8.06
C PRO A 233 13.55 15.90 6.90
N GLY A 234 14.21 16.13 5.76
CA GLY A 234 14.13 15.28 4.58
C GLY A 234 12.91 15.52 3.67
N MET A 235 11.89 16.26 4.11
CA MET A 235 10.66 16.45 3.28
C MET A 235 10.90 17.21 1.98
N ARG A 236 11.83 18.16 1.95
CA ARG A 236 12.19 18.87 0.70
C ARG A 236 12.87 17.95 -0.31
N ASP A 237 13.58 16.92 0.17
CA ASP A 237 14.22 15.95 -0.71
C ASP A 237 13.18 14.99 -1.34
N GLU A 238 12.02 14.78 -0.69
CA GLU A 238 10.91 14.02 -1.29
C GLU A 238 10.37 14.65 -2.60
N LEU A 239 10.55 15.96 -2.81
CA LEU A 239 10.19 16.64 -4.06
C LEU A 239 11.16 16.32 -5.22
N ARG A 240 12.29 15.69 -4.95
CA ARG A 240 13.34 15.43 -5.96
C ARG A 240 13.15 14.11 -6.68
N ARG A 241 12.28 13.24 -6.16
CA ARG A 241 11.89 11.98 -6.78
C ARG A 241 10.53 11.51 -6.25
N PRO A 242 9.71 10.83 -7.05
CA PRO A 242 8.47 10.23 -6.55
C PRO A 242 8.80 9.02 -5.66
N MET A 243 8.21 8.97 -4.45
CA MET A 243 8.32 7.83 -3.55
C MET A 243 7.13 6.87 -3.68
N MET A 244 5.95 7.41 -3.97
CA MET A 244 4.70 6.66 -4.01
C MET A 244 3.89 7.02 -5.24
N LEU A 245 3.14 6.03 -5.74
CA LEU A 245 2.19 6.15 -6.84
C LEU A 245 0.79 5.86 -6.32
N LEU A 246 -0.08 6.84 -6.44
CA LEU A 246 -1.48 6.78 -6.06
C LEU A 246 -2.31 6.49 -7.32
N VAL A 247 -3.16 5.47 -7.25
CA VAL A 247 -4.01 5.10 -8.38
C VAL A 247 -5.43 4.82 -7.91
N ARG A 248 -6.40 5.38 -8.62
CA ARG A 248 -7.80 5.00 -8.54
C ARG A 248 -8.20 4.27 -9.81
N GLY A 249 -8.67 3.04 -9.68
CA GLY A 249 -9.25 2.22 -10.73
C GLY A 249 -10.72 1.90 -10.42
N ASP A 250 -11.61 2.17 -11.36
CA ASP A 250 -13.04 1.90 -11.21
C ASP A 250 -13.43 0.67 -12.04
N LYS A 251 -14.24 -0.23 -11.45
CA LYS A 251 -14.89 -1.34 -12.15
C LYS A 251 -16.15 -0.82 -12.86
N LYS A 252 -15.96 -0.23 -14.05
CA LYS A 252 -17.06 0.29 -14.88
C LYS A 252 -17.61 -0.79 -15.82
N GLU A 253 -18.89 -0.67 -16.17
CA GLU A 253 -19.43 -1.46 -17.29
C GLU A 253 -18.64 -1.13 -18.56
N ARG A 254 -18.22 -2.17 -19.28
CA ARG A 254 -17.68 -1.96 -20.62
C ARG A 254 -18.82 -1.39 -21.47
N ARG A 255 -18.74 -0.14 -21.86
CA ARG A 255 -19.58 0.36 -22.95
C ARG A 255 -19.18 -0.41 -24.19
N LEU A 256 -20.08 -1.26 -24.69
CA LEU A 256 -19.98 -1.95 -25.95
C LEU A 256 -19.96 -0.95 -27.10
#